data_04d01ad75b699e8f29f5ffd10eac3857
#
_entry.id   04d01ad75b699e8f29f5ffd10eac3857
#
_cell.length_a   1.000
_cell.length_b   1.000
_cell.length_c   1.000
_cell.angle_alpha   90.00
_cell.angle_beta   90.00
_cell.angle_gamma   90.00
#
_symmetry.space_group_name_H-M   'P 1'
#
loop_
_entity.id
_entity.type
_entity.pdbx_description
1 polymer ?
#
loop_
_entity_poly.entity_id
_entity_poly.type
_entity_poly.pdbx_seq_one_letter_code
_entity_poly.pdbx_strand_id
1 'polypeptide(L)' 'MNYRISYNVVLYGETLYDKEIIVKNKSNELVAKCSLEDYLKRKHGDSFRQLIITKCIPDLFGGANIFNDLFYGRQF' A
#
# COMPACT_ATOMS: atom_id res chain seq x y z
N MET A 1 -2.57 11.46 8.61
CA MET A 1 -3.18 11.54 7.27
C MET A 1 -3.18 10.18 6.60
N ASN A 2 -4.19 9.90 5.81
CA ASN A 2 -4.26 8.66 5.05
C ASN A 2 -3.78 8.89 3.63
N TYR A 3 -3.17 7.86 3.04
CA TYR A 3 -2.67 7.93 1.67
C TYR A 3 -3.21 6.76 0.87
N ARG A 4 -3.67 7.06 -0.34
CA ARG A 4 -4.09 6.04 -1.30
C ARG A 4 -2.93 5.78 -2.24
N ILE A 5 -2.44 4.57 -2.26
CA ILE A 5 -1.28 4.20 -3.05
C ILE A 5 -1.67 3.13 -4.06
N SER A 6 -1.41 3.42 -5.34
CA SER A 6 -1.55 2.44 -6.40
C SER A 6 -0.15 1.92 -6.73
N TYR A 7 -0.04 0.62 -6.88
CA TYR A 7 1.28 0.02 -7.02
C TYR A 7 1.24 -1.30 -7.79
N ASN A 8 2.40 -1.68 -8.28
CA ASN A 8 2.65 -3.03 -8.78
C ASN A 8 3.74 -3.62 -7.90
N VAL A 9 3.68 -4.91 -7.65
CA VAL A 9 4.71 -5.58 -6.88
C VAL A 9 5.27 -6.76 -7.68
N VAL A 10 6.59 -6.80 -7.78
CA VAL A 10 7.31 -7.85 -8.48
C VAL A 10 7.73 -8.89 -7.45
N LEU A 11 7.30 -10.12 -7.68
CA LEU A 11 7.63 -11.25 -6.83
C LEU A 11 8.43 -12.26 -7.63
N TYR A 12 9.04 -13.21 -6.92
CA TYR A 12 9.72 -14.31 -7.59
C TYR A 12 8.68 -15.12 -8.38
N GLY A 13 8.85 -15.13 -9.69
CA GLY A 13 7.97 -15.93 -10.54
C GLY A 13 6.67 -15.26 -10.96
N GLU A 14 6.33 -14.09 -10.41
CA GLU A 14 5.12 -13.40 -10.84
C GLU A 14 5.17 -11.91 -10.51
N THR A 15 4.30 -11.17 -11.14
CA THR A 15 4.14 -9.74 -10.86
C THR A 15 2.65 -9.46 -10.66
N LEU A 16 2.33 -8.76 -9.58
CA LEU A 16 0.97 -8.37 -9.29
C LEU A 16 0.78 -6.92 -9.74
N TYR A 17 -0.21 -6.71 -10.60
CA TYR A 17 -0.47 -5.41 -11.22
C TYR A 17 -1.71 -4.77 -10.64
N ASP A 18 -1.77 -3.43 -10.76
CA ASP A 18 -2.98 -2.65 -10.46
C ASP A 18 -3.50 -2.87 -9.04
N LYS A 19 -2.58 -2.93 -8.10
CA LYS A 19 -2.95 -3.02 -6.69
C LYS A 19 -3.17 -1.64 -6.12
N GLU A 20 -4.05 -1.55 -5.14
CA GLU A 20 -4.33 -0.30 -4.46
C GLU A 20 -4.55 -0.58 -2.98
N ILE A 21 -4.04 0.33 -2.15
CA ILE A 21 -4.18 0.20 -0.70
C ILE A 21 -4.29 1.59 -0.08
N ILE A 22 -4.97 1.68 1.05
CA ILE A 22 -4.99 2.90 1.84
C ILE A 22 -4.15 2.66 3.09
N VAL A 23 -3.11 3.49 3.22
CA VAL A 23 -2.21 3.45 4.37
C VAL A 23 -2.64 4.55 5.32
N LYS A 24 -3.02 4.19 6.53
CA LYS A 24 -3.63 5.10 7.48
C LYS A 24 -2.63 5.70 8.47
N ASN A 25 -2.94 6.91 8.91
CA ASN A 25 -2.24 7.57 10.03
C ASN A 25 -0.74 7.73 9.78
N LYS A 26 -0.38 8.19 8.60
CA LYS A 26 1.01 8.46 8.28
C LYS A 26 1.26 9.96 8.24
N SER A 27 2.45 10.36 8.65
CA SER A 27 2.78 11.77 8.75
C SER A 27 3.03 12.42 7.40
N ASN A 28 3.52 11.65 6.43
CA ASN A 28 3.76 12.19 5.08
C ASN A 28 3.82 11.05 4.07
N GLU A 29 3.94 11.45 2.81
CA GLU A 29 3.94 10.49 1.70
C GLU A 29 5.09 9.50 1.77
N LEU A 30 6.28 9.98 2.11
CA LEU A 30 7.45 9.10 2.18
C LEU A 30 7.27 8.00 3.23
N VAL A 31 6.75 8.39 4.39
CA VAL A 31 6.49 7.42 5.47
C VAL A 31 5.44 6.40 5.02
N ALA A 32 4.42 6.86 4.29
CA ALA A 32 3.38 5.97 3.78
C ALA A 32 3.97 4.94 2.81
N LYS A 33 4.83 5.39 1.91
CA LYS A 33 5.48 4.50 0.94
C LYS A 33 6.37 3.48 1.62
N CYS A 34 7.14 3.91 2.61
CA CYS A 34 8.01 3.02 3.37
C CYS A 34 7.20 1.98 4.13
N SER A 35 6.09 2.38 4.72
CA SER A 35 5.21 1.46 5.42
C SER A 35 4.65 0.39 4.50
N LEU A 36 4.27 0.79 3.29
CA LEU A 36 3.77 -0.17 2.30
C LEU A 36 4.86 -1.17 1.91
N GLU A 37 6.06 -0.68 1.68
CA GLU A 37 7.16 -1.56 1.31
C GLU A 37 7.44 -2.58 2.42
N ASP A 38 7.51 -2.13 3.67
CA ASP A 38 7.71 -3.02 4.80
C ASP A 38 6.60 -4.07 4.89
N TYR A 39 5.37 -3.64 4.72
CA TYR A 39 4.24 -4.55 4.77
C TYR A 39 4.36 -5.63 3.70
N LEU A 40 4.68 -5.24 2.47
CA LEU A 40 4.79 -6.20 1.38
C LEU A 40 5.96 -7.15 1.56
N LYS A 41 7.07 -6.65 2.09
CA LYS A 41 8.21 -7.52 2.39
C LYS A 41 7.87 -8.57 3.42
N ARG A 42 7.10 -8.22 4.44
CA ARG A 42 6.67 -9.19 5.44
C ARG A 42 5.67 -10.18 4.88
N LYS A 43 4.74 -9.68 4.06
CA LYS A 43 3.67 -10.50 3.50
C LYS A 43 4.22 -11.56 2.54
N HIS A 44 5.15 -11.17 1.69
CA HIS A 44 5.67 -12.04 0.64
C HIS A 44 6.98 -12.72 0.99
N GLY A 45 7.65 -12.22 2.02
CA GLY A 45 8.91 -12.81 2.46
C GLY A 45 9.95 -12.86 1.35
N ASP A 46 10.55 -14.00 1.17
CA ASP A 46 11.62 -14.19 0.18
C ASP A 46 11.17 -14.02 -1.26
N SER A 47 9.87 -14.03 -1.50
CA SER A 47 9.34 -13.83 -2.86
C SER A 47 9.38 -12.38 -3.29
N PHE A 48 9.43 -11.44 -2.34
CA PHE A 48 9.41 -10.03 -2.67
C PHE A 48 10.68 -9.63 -3.42
N ARG A 49 10.52 -8.92 -4.54
CA ARG A 49 11.65 -8.44 -5.34
C ARG A 49 11.67 -6.94 -5.46
N GLN A 50 10.54 -6.34 -5.86
CA GLN A 50 10.51 -4.91 -6.12
C GLN A 50 9.11 -4.35 -5.94
N LEU A 51 9.02 -3.13 -5.45
CA LEU A 51 7.77 -2.38 -5.37
C LEU A 51 7.85 -1.21 -6.34
N ILE A 52 6.84 -1.11 -7.20
CA ILE A 52 6.73 -0.01 -8.15
C ILE A 52 5.48 0.78 -7.80
N ILE A 53 5.66 1.97 -7.26
CA ILE A 53 4.53 2.83 -6.90
C ILE A 53 4.17 3.66 -8.10
N THR A 54 2.94 3.50 -8.58
CA THR A 54 2.47 4.23 -9.76
C THR A 54 1.74 5.51 -9.38
N LYS A 55 1.17 5.57 -8.17
CA LYS A 55 0.42 6.73 -7.74
C LYS A 55 0.36 6.76 -6.21
N CYS A 56 0.50 7.93 -5.63
CA CYS A 56 0.34 8.10 -4.19
C CYS A 56 -0.30 9.45 -3.95
N ILE A 57 -1.52 9.46 -3.44
CA ILE A 57 -2.25 10.69 -3.20
C ILE A 57 -2.81 10.69 -1.78
N PRO A 58 -2.93 11.88 -1.16
CA PRO A 58 -3.58 11.98 0.12
C PRO A 58 -5.05 11.57 0.01
N ASP A 59 -5.52 10.79 0.95
CA ASP A 59 -6.92 10.41 1.01
C ASP A 59 -7.63 11.35 1.96
N LEU A 60 -8.11 12.46 1.42
CA LEU A 60 -8.74 13.51 2.21
C LEU A 60 -10.13 13.11 2.70
N PHE A 61 -10.71 12.11 2.07
CA PHE A 61 -12.07 11.67 2.38
C PHE A 61 -12.04 10.24 2.92
N GLY A 62 -11.09 9.96 3.78
CA GLY A 62 -10.90 8.62 4.30
C GLY A 62 -12.15 7.97 4.84
N GLY A 63 -13.06 8.77 5.37
CA GLY A 63 -14.32 8.25 5.88
C GLY A 63 -15.24 7.70 4.80
N ALA A 64 -15.03 8.09 3.57
CA ALA A 64 -15.83 7.58 2.46
C ALA A 64 -15.44 6.17 2.07
N ASN A 65 -14.42 5.65 2.69
CA ASN A 65 -13.85 4.36 2.30
C ASN A 65 -14.02 3.31 3.37
N ILE A 66 -15.26 3.13 3.82
CA ILE A 66 -15.58 2.08 4.78
C ILE A 66 -15.16 0.72 4.21
N PHE A 67 -15.38 0.55 2.93
CA PHE A 67 -14.97 -0.66 2.25
C PHE A 67 -13.46 -0.88 2.34
N ASN A 68 -12.68 0.19 2.16
CA ASN A 68 -11.23 0.11 2.26
C ASN A 68 -10.78 -0.17 3.68
N ASP A 69 -11.49 0.38 4.67
CA ASP A 69 -11.20 0.06 6.06
C ASP A 69 -11.32 -1.42 6.31
N LEU A 70 -12.34 -2.03 5.73
CA LEU A 70 -12.57 -3.45 5.90
C LEU A 70 -11.45 -4.28 5.29
N PHE A 71 -10.97 -3.89 4.14
CA PHE A 71 -9.98 -4.69 3.40
C PHE A 71 -8.54 -4.31 3.66
N TYR A 72 -8.28 -3.02 3.88
CA TYR A 72 -6.91 -2.52 3.93
C TYR A 72 -6.48 -2.05 5.31
N GLY A 73 -7.36 -1.43 6.04
CA GLY A 73 -7.02 -0.92 7.36
C GLY A 73 -6.54 -1.99 8.31
N ARG A 74 -6.99 -3.19 8.11
CA ARG A 74 -6.66 -4.31 8.97
C ARG A 74 -5.26 -4.86 8.73
N GLN A 75 -4.64 -4.46 7.65
CA GLN A 75 -3.32 -4.93 7.29
C GLN A 75 -2.22 -4.05 7.86
N PHE A 76 -2.58 -2.91 8.37
CA PHE A 76 -1.69 -1.97 8.99
C PHE A 76 -2.18 -1.60 10.36
#